data_d48dc5cc1f031b635290ade7363996f7
#
_entry.id   d48dc5cc1f031b635290ade7363996f7
#
_cell.length_a   1.000
_cell.length_b   1.000
_cell.length_c   1.000
_cell.angle_alpha   90.00
_cell.angle_beta   90.00
_cell.angle_gamma   90.00
#
_symmetry.space_group_name_H-M   'P 1'
#
loop_
_entity.id
_entity.type
_entity.pdbx_description
1 polymer ?
#
loop_
_entity_poly.entity_id
_entity_poly.type
_entity_poly.pdbx_seq_one_letter_code
_entity_poly.pdbx_strand_id
1 'polypeptide(L)'
;MADSGGTAAVAAPVVKRGSPNTRLLGTELWNAESGVAAKPQLNGAWFASVSDTLYRQYAAKYRQRFGAAPYRLSSLGYDAVLLTVRIGRDWRIGAPFPEARLRDAGGFAGIDGPFRFRDNMAERALEVQEIRGGTTVVVSPAPTGFGR
;
A
#
# COMPACT_ATOMS: atom_id res chain seq x y z
N MET A 1 13.81 5.95 -7.00
CA MET A 1 13.36 7.25 -7.56
C MET A 1 12.06 7.63 -6.89
N ALA A 2 12.02 8.77 -6.23
CA ALA A 2 10.83 9.24 -5.49
C ALA A 2 9.92 10.11 -6.40
N ASP A 3 9.50 9.53 -7.53
CA ASP A 3 8.65 10.19 -8.52
C ASP A 3 7.69 9.17 -9.15
N SER A 4 6.78 9.63 -9.99
CA SER A 4 5.84 8.78 -10.72
C SER A 4 6.57 7.73 -11.57
N GLY A 5 5.91 6.62 -11.83
CA GLY A 5 6.43 5.60 -12.74
C GLY A 5 6.61 6.14 -14.18
N GLY A 6 5.79 7.14 -14.56
CA GLY A 6 5.94 7.86 -15.84
C GLY A 6 7.30 8.57 -15.94
N THR A 7 7.61 9.42 -14.98
CA THR A 7 8.89 10.14 -14.90
C THR A 7 10.07 9.15 -14.79
N ALA A 8 9.92 8.13 -13.95
CA ALA A 8 10.95 7.10 -13.81
C ALA A 8 11.24 6.36 -15.12
N ALA A 9 10.23 6.06 -15.93
CA ALA A 9 10.39 5.41 -17.22
C ALA A 9 11.18 6.27 -18.23
N VAL A 10 11.00 7.60 -18.19
CA VAL A 10 11.77 8.54 -19.03
C VAL A 10 13.23 8.60 -18.59
N ALA A 11 13.50 8.61 -17.29
CA ALA A 11 14.86 8.66 -16.75
C ALA A 11 15.62 7.32 -16.82
N ALA A 12 14.92 6.19 -16.80
CA ALA A 12 15.50 4.85 -16.77
C ALA A 12 16.55 4.56 -17.85
N PRO A 13 16.35 4.92 -19.15
CA PRO A 13 17.34 4.68 -20.17
C PRO A 13 18.65 5.45 -19.96
N VAL A 14 18.56 6.65 -19.38
CA VAL A 14 19.76 7.48 -19.08
C VAL A 14 20.56 6.83 -17.96
N VAL A 15 19.91 6.43 -16.87
CA VAL A 15 20.55 5.75 -15.74
C VAL A 15 21.18 4.43 -16.18
N LYS A 16 20.48 3.61 -16.97
CA LYS A 16 20.95 2.30 -17.42
C LYS A 16 22.09 2.38 -18.46
N ARG A 17 22.22 3.49 -19.21
CA ARG A 17 23.40 3.71 -20.09
C ARG A 17 24.68 3.88 -19.29
N GLY A 18 24.63 4.61 -18.19
CA GLY A 18 25.79 4.80 -17.32
C GLY A 18 26.08 3.59 -16.43
N SER A 19 25.06 2.81 -16.10
CA SER A 19 25.18 1.67 -15.20
C SER A 19 24.12 0.61 -15.51
N PRO A 20 24.40 -0.29 -16.48
CA PRO A 20 23.41 -1.25 -17.01
C PRO A 20 22.79 -2.17 -15.96
N ASN A 21 23.55 -2.51 -14.93
CA ASN A 21 23.12 -3.42 -13.85
C ASN A 21 22.38 -2.71 -12.70
N THR A 22 22.20 -1.39 -12.79
CA THR A 22 21.50 -0.64 -11.73
C THR A 22 20.04 -1.05 -11.69
N ARG A 23 19.60 -1.48 -10.50
CA ARG A 23 18.19 -1.71 -10.22
C ARG A 23 17.52 -0.41 -9.84
N LEU A 24 16.43 -0.09 -10.52
CA LEU A 24 15.59 1.05 -10.18
C LEU A 24 14.69 0.69 -9.00
N LEU A 25 14.58 1.60 -8.04
CA LEU A 25 13.67 1.46 -6.91
C LEU A 25 12.62 2.58 -6.99
N GLY A 26 11.36 2.19 -6.92
CA GLY A 26 10.20 3.09 -6.88
C GLY A 26 9.55 3.14 -5.51
N THR A 27 8.62 4.06 -5.35
CA THR A 27 7.78 4.22 -4.16
C THR A 27 6.42 3.57 -4.36
N GLU A 28 5.59 3.56 -3.32
CA GLU A 28 4.22 3.03 -3.38
C GLU A 28 3.31 3.79 -4.37
N LEU A 29 3.69 5.00 -4.79
CA LEU A 29 2.97 5.75 -5.82
C LEU A 29 2.80 4.96 -7.11
N TRP A 30 3.75 4.08 -7.42
CA TRP A 30 3.69 3.24 -8.61
C TRP A 30 2.54 2.22 -8.58
N ASN A 31 2.13 1.80 -7.38
CA ASN A 31 0.98 0.88 -7.24
C ASN A 31 -0.36 1.53 -7.63
N ALA A 32 -0.47 2.83 -7.47
CA ALA A 32 -1.67 3.58 -7.83
C ALA A 32 -1.71 4.01 -9.31
N GLU A 33 -0.58 3.91 -10.01
CA GLU A 33 -0.42 4.37 -11.39
C GLU A 33 -0.79 3.27 -12.39
N SER A 34 -1.91 3.47 -13.10
CA SER A 34 -2.31 2.53 -14.15
C SER A 34 -1.27 2.48 -15.27
N GLY A 35 -0.92 1.26 -15.71
CA GLY A 35 0.00 1.05 -16.82
C GLY A 35 1.49 1.18 -16.48
N VAL A 36 1.87 1.38 -15.22
CA VAL A 36 3.29 1.42 -14.82
C VAL A 36 4.01 0.13 -15.21
N ALA A 37 3.38 -1.02 -15.00
CA ALA A 37 3.94 -2.32 -15.32
C ALA A 37 4.16 -2.54 -16.84
N ALA A 38 3.35 -1.89 -17.67
CA ALA A 38 3.46 -1.98 -19.12
C ALA A 38 4.62 -1.16 -19.71
N LYS A 39 5.37 -0.38 -18.90
CA LYS A 39 6.50 0.42 -19.35
C LYS A 39 7.77 -0.44 -19.44
N PRO A 40 8.27 -0.81 -20.64
CA PRO A 40 9.39 -1.74 -20.77
C PRO A 40 10.70 -1.21 -20.16
N GLN A 41 10.85 0.13 -20.06
CA GLN A 41 12.01 0.78 -19.45
C GLN A 41 12.14 0.48 -17.95
N LEU A 42 11.02 0.13 -17.30
CA LEU A 42 10.96 -0.21 -15.87
C LEU A 42 11.05 -1.72 -15.60
N ASN A 43 11.23 -2.55 -16.64
CA ASN A 43 11.38 -3.99 -16.44
C ASN A 43 12.56 -4.29 -15.51
N GLY A 44 12.33 -5.14 -14.49
CA GLY A 44 13.26 -5.44 -13.41
C GLY A 44 13.33 -4.39 -12.29
N ALA A 45 12.56 -3.30 -12.37
CA ALA A 45 12.47 -2.34 -11.28
C ALA A 45 11.66 -2.89 -10.12
N TRP A 46 12.06 -2.54 -8.89
CA TRP A 46 11.35 -2.85 -7.67
C TRP A 46 10.65 -1.62 -7.09
N PHE A 47 9.53 -1.82 -6.44
CA PHE A 47 8.86 -0.75 -5.72
C PHE A 47 8.13 -1.29 -4.48
N ALA A 48 8.02 -0.44 -3.46
CA ALA A 48 7.22 -0.74 -2.29
C ALA A 48 5.73 -0.63 -2.65
N SER A 49 4.93 -1.55 -2.15
CA SER A 49 3.49 -1.58 -2.43
C SER A 49 2.71 -2.05 -1.21
N VAL A 50 1.50 -1.56 -1.07
CA VAL A 50 0.52 -2.18 -0.19
C VAL A 50 0.01 -3.48 -0.83
N SER A 51 -0.38 -4.45 -0.01
CA SER A 51 -0.93 -5.70 -0.52
C SER A 51 -2.30 -5.48 -1.17
N ASP A 52 -2.48 -5.96 -2.39
CA ASP A 52 -3.73 -5.83 -3.14
C ASP A 52 -4.75 -6.93 -2.87
N THR A 53 -4.39 -7.95 -2.08
CA THR A 53 -5.25 -9.13 -1.93
C THR A 53 -6.63 -8.81 -1.36
N LEU A 54 -6.68 -8.11 -0.23
CA LEU A 54 -7.95 -7.69 0.38
C LEU A 54 -8.59 -6.52 -0.37
N TYR A 55 -7.78 -5.63 -0.93
CA TYR A 55 -8.29 -4.52 -1.73
C TYR A 55 -9.09 -5.01 -2.95
N ARG A 56 -8.62 -6.05 -3.65
CA ARG A 56 -9.38 -6.63 -4.78
C ARG A 56 -10.76 -7.15 -4.35
N GLN A 57 -10.86 -7.79 -3.19
CA GLN A 57 -12.14 -8.24 -2.64
C GLN A 57 -13.05 -7.06 -2.28
N TYR A 58 -12.50 -6.03 -1.65
CA TYR A 58 -13.22 -4.80 -1.35
C TYR A 58 -13.71 -4.12 -2.63
N ALA A 59 -12.86 -3.94 -3.63
CA ALA A 59 -13.21 -3.31 -4.90
C ALA A 59 -14.30 -4.09 -5.66
N ALA A 60 -14.27 -5.43 -5.62
CA ALA A 60 -15.30 -6.26 -6.22
C ALA A 60 -16.67 -6.05 -5.53
N LYS A 61 -16.70 -6.10 -4.19
CA LYS A 61 -17.93 -5.84 -3.40
C LYS A 61 -18.45 -4.41 -3.60
N TYR A 62 -17.55 -3.43 -3.65
CA TYR A 62 -17.90 -2.04 -3.90
C TYR A 62 -18.56 -1.87 -5.27
N ARG A 63 -17.94 -2.44 -6.31
CA ARG A 63 -18.50 -2.39 -7.68
C ARG A 63 -19.88 -3.05 -7.76
N GLN A 64 -20.05 -4.20 -7.10
CA GLN A 64 -21.35 -4.88 -7.03
C GLN A 64 -22.43 -4.01 -6.37
N ARG A 65 -22.05 -3.25 -5.33
CA ARG A 65 -22.99 -2.43 -4.54
C ARG A 65 -23.30 -1.08 -5.20
N PHE A 66 -22.32 -0.46 -5.86
CA PHE A 66 -22.41 0.93 -6.32
C PHE A 66 -22.27 1.09 -7.84
N GLY A 67 -22.06 0.02 -8.60
CA GLY A 67 -21.95 0.04 -10.06
C GLY A 67 -20.64 0.61 -10.61
N ALA A 68 -19.72 1.07 -9.74
CA ALA A 68 -18.45 1.70 -10.14
C ALA A 68 -17.30 1.19 -9.29
N ALA A 69 -16.07 1.27 -9.81
CA ALA A 69 -14.88 0.96 -9.03
C ALA A 69 -14.62 2.04 -7.96
N PRO A 70 -14.18 1.66 -6.75
CA PRO A 70 -13.79 2.63 -5.74
C PRO A 70 -12.50 3.35 -6.13
N TYR A 71 -12.34 4.60 -5.67
CA TYR A 71 -11.02 5.22 -5.67
C TYR A 71 -10.07 4.47 -4.73
N ARG A 72 -8.78 4.38 -5.09
CA ARG A 72 -7.80 3.66 -4.26
C ARG A 72 -7.77 4.16 -2.81
N LEU A 73 -7.86 5.48 -2.61
CA LEU A 73 -7.87 6.10 -1.27
C LEU A 73 -9.09 5.75 -0.41
N SER A 74 -10.15 5.18 -0.98
CA SER A 74 -11.33 4.77 -0.21
C SER A 74 -11.04 3.64 0.78
N SER A 75 -9.98 2.86 0.57
CA SER A 75 -9.50 1.85 1.51
C SER A 75 -9.10 2.47 2.87
N LEU A 76 -8.52 3.67 2.87
CA LEU A 76 -8.17 4.37 4.11
C LEU A 76 -9.39 4.72 4.94
N GLY A 77 -10.47 5.19 4.28
CA GLY A 77 -11.75 5.45 4.95
C GLY A 77 -12.38 4.18 5.52
N TYR A 78 -12.32 3.08 4.77
CA TYR A 78 -12.80 1.79 5.25
C TYR A 78 -11.99 1.30 6.47
N ASP A 79 -10.66 1.36 6.42
CA ASP A 79 -9.78 0.99 7.52
C ASP A 79 -10.02 1.86 8.76
N ALA A 80 -10.27 3.17 8.58
CA ALA A 80 -10.60 4.10 9.67
C ALA A 80 -11.90 3.72 10.37
N VAL A 81 -12.93 3.32 9.62
CA VAL A 81 -14.20 2.84 10.20
C VAL A 81 -13.97 1.54 10.98
N LEU A 82 -13.26 0.57 10.41
CA LEU A 82 -12.95 -0.70 11.11
C LEU A 82 -12.15 -0.46 12.39
N LEU A 83 -11.16 0.44 12.35
CA LEU A 83 -10.39 0.84 13.52
C LEU A 83 -11.28 1.46 14.58
N THR A 84 -12.16 2.39 14.21
CA THR A 84 -13.12 3.04 15.12
C THR A 84 -14.04 2.02 15.78
N VAL A 85 -14.58 1.07 15.01
CA VAL A 85 -15.40 -0.01 15.53
C VAL A 85 -14.63 -0.88 16.53
N ARG A 86 -13.37 -1.24 16.21
CA ARG A 86 -12.51 -2.02 17.09
C ARG A 86 -12.23 -1.31 18.41
N ILE A 87 -11.91 -0.01 18.37
CA ILE A 87 -11.64 0.81 19.57
C ILE A 87 -12.93 1.03 20.35
N GLY A 88 -14.04 1.27 19.64
CA GLY A 88 -15.34 1.55 20.23
C GLY A 88 -16.00 0.38 20.94
N ARG A 89 -15.58 -0.87 20.67
CA ARG A 89 -16.23 -2.08 21.23
C ARG A 89 -16.40 -2.04 22.74
N ASP A 90 -15.39 -1.55 23.47
CA ASP A 90 -15.39 -1.48 24.93
C ASP A 90 -15.32 -0.04 25.44
N TRP A 91 -15.61 0.93 24.58
CA TRP A 91 -15.59 2.35 24.95
C TRP A 91 -16.90 2.72 25.63
N ARG A 92 -16.80 3.17 26.86
CA ARG A 92 -17.97 3.56 27.67
C ARG A 92 -18.56 4.88 27.16
N ILE A 93 -19.87 4.94 27.02
CA ILE A 93 -20.60 6.17 26.66
C ILE A 93 -20.25 7.28 27.66
N GLY A 94 -19.90 8.47 27.14
CA GLY A 94 -19.52 9.64 27.96
C GLY A 94 -18.07 9.64 28.45
N ALA A 95 -17.30 8.56 28.25
CA ALA A 95 -15.87 8.55 28.57
C ALA A 95 -15.04 9.25 27.46
N PRO A 96 -13.88 9.84 27.82
CA PRO A 96 -12.94 10.34 26.83
C PRO A 96 -12.53 9.28 25.84
N PHE A 97 -12.16 9.69 24.60
CA PHE A 97 -11.66 8.77 23.59
C PHE A 97 -10.42 8.00 24.09
N PRO A 98 -10.39 6.66 23.96
CA PRO A 98 -9.32 5.84 24.52
C PRO A 98 -8.07 5.84 23.62
N GLU A 99 -7.35 6.95 23.53
CA GLU A 99 -6.18 7.14 22.67
C GLU A 99 -5.09 6.07 22.86
N ALA A 100 -4.93 5.56 24.08
CA ALA A 100 -3.95 4.51 24.37
C ALA A 100 -4.16 3.25 23.51
N ARG A 101 -5.39 2.99 23.07
CA ARG A 101 -5.70 1.85 22.19
C ARG A 101 -5.18 2.04 20.76
N LEU A 102 -4.93 3.27 20.31
CA LEU A 102 -4.29 3.52 19.02
C LEU A 102 -2.81 3.10 19.02
N ARG A 103 -2.18 3.02 20.20
CA ARG A 103 -0.75 2.71 20.35
C ARG A 103 -0.49 1.21 20.56
N ASP A 104 -1.41 0.36 20.10
CA ASP A 104 -1.19 -1.10 20.12
C ASP A 104 0.06 -1.45 19.28
N ALA A 105 1.09 -1.99 19.93
CA ALA A 105 2.35 -2.35 19.27
C ALA A 105 2.18 -3.41 18.18
N GLY A 106 1.19 -4.31 18.34
CA GLY A 106 0.83 -5.29 17.32
C GLY A 106 0.11 -4.70 16.12
N GLY A 107 -0.39 -3.47 16.24
CA GLY A 107 -1.09 -2.76 15.17
C GLY A 107 -2.49 -3.29 14.89
N PHE A 108 -2.97 -2.95 13.70
CA PHE A 108 -4.32 -3.22 13.23
C PHE A 108 -4.28 -3.87 11.85
N ALA A 109 -5.20 -4.77 11.58
CA ALA A 109 -5.40 -5.31 10.24
C ALA A 109 -6.22 -4.31 9.40
N GLY A 110 -5.74 -3.99 8.21
CA GLY A 110 -6.44 -3.15 7.25
C GLY A 110 -6.57 -3.83 5.89
N ILE A 111 -7.36 -3.24 4.99
CA ILE A 111 -7.53 -3.72 3.61
C ILE A 111 -6.20 -3.68 2.84
N ASP A 112 -5.41 -2.64 3.11
CA ASP A 112 -4.10 -2.44 2.49
C ASP A 112 -2.95 -3.07 3.30
N GLY A 113 -3.25 -4.08 4.11
CA GLY A 113 -2.31 -4.75 4.98
C GLY A 113 -2.26 -4.17 6.41
N PRO A 114 -1.44 -4.77 7.29
CA PRO A 114 -1.30 -4.30 8.65
C PRO A 114 -0.78 -2.87 8.75
N PHE A 115 -1.28 -2.13 9.73
CA PHE A 115 -0.80 -0.79 10.05
C PHE A 115 -0.80 -0.56 11.56
N ARG A 116 0.02 0.38 12.03
CA ARG A 116 0.05 0.84 13.42
C ARG A 116 0.34 2.33 13.49
N PHE A 117 0.14 2.90 14.68
CA PHE A 117 0.54 4.28 14.95
C PHE A 117 1.75 4.28 15.89
N ARG A 118 2.78 5.02 15.52
CA ARG A 118 3.99 5.25 16.28
C ARG A 118 4.39 6.70 16.17
N ASP A 119 4.65 7.35 17.27
CA ASP A 119 5.05 8.77 17.32
C ASP A 119 4.11 9.70 16.52
N ASN A 120 2.80 9.45 16.61
CA ASN A 120 1.73 10.13 15.87
C ASN A 120 1.78 9.96 14.33
N MET A 121 2.56 9.01 13.84
CA MET A 121 2.60 8.64 12.42
C MET A 121 2.00 7.26 12.20
N ALA A 122 1.31 7.10 11.07
CA ALA A 122 0.86 5.80 10.63
C ALA A 122 2.01 5.07 9.90
N GLU A 123 2.36 3.87 10.38
CA GLU A 123 3.27 2.95 9.70
C GLU A 123 2.45 1.82 9.09
N ARG A 124 2.74 1.45 7.86
CA ARG A 124 2.08 0.35 7.16
C ARG A 124 3.10 -0.70 6.74
N ALA A 125 2.74 -1.97 6.88
CA ALA A 125 3.52 -3.07 6.34
C ALA A 125 3.38 -3.09 4.81
N LEU A 126 4.52 -3.02 4.11
CA LEU A 126 4.59 -3.01 2.65
C LEU A 126 5.23 -4.29 2.14
N GLU A 127 4.78 -4.73 0.97
CA GLU A 127 5.46 -5.74 0.16
C GLU A 127 6.39 -5.08 -0.85
N VAL A 128 7.32 -5.84 -1.41
CA VAL A 128 8.13 -5.40 -2.56
C VAL A 128 7.63 -6.13 -3.79
N GLN A 129 7.31 -5.36 -4.81
CA GLN A 129 6.93 -5.86 -6.13
C GLN A 129 8.02 -5.57 -7.16
N GLU A 130 8.14 -6.45 -8.16
CA GLU A 130 8.99 -6.28 -9.33
C GLU A 130 8.14 -6.15 -10.58
N ILE A 131 8.49 -5.21 -11.45
CA ILE A 131 7.92 -5.12 -12.81
C ILE A 131 8.60 -6.18 -13.67
N ARG A 132 7.84 -7.16 -14.15
CA ARG A 132 8.36 -8.29 -14.93
C ARG A 132 7.41 -8.63 -16.08
N GLY A 133 7.90 -8.47 -17.32
CA GLY A 133 7.14 -8.86 -18.52
C GLY A 133 5.79 -8.17 -18.67
N GLY A 134 5.67 -6.89 -18.30
CA GLY A 134 4.45 -6.10 -18.44
C GLY A 134 3.44 -6.27 -17.28
N THR A 135 3.81 -7.00 -16.23
CA THR A 135 3.01 -7.21 -15.02
C THR A 135 3.83 -6.95 -13.75
N THR A 136 3.21 -6.99 -12.60
CA THR A 136 3.89 -6.91 -11.30
C THR A 136 3.88 -8.27 -10.61
N VAL A 137 5.00 -8.61 -9.98
CA VAL A 137 5.19 -9.85 -9.22
C VAL A 137 5.69 -9.52 -7.82
N VAL A 138 5.07 -10.07 -6.80
CA VAL A 138 5.54 -9.92 -5.41
C VAL A 138 6.85 -10.71 -5.25
N VAL A 139 7.94 -10.01 -4.91
CA VAL A 139 9.26 -10.61 -4.65
C VAL A 139 9.59 -10.69 -3.16
N SER A 140 8.93 -9.86 -2.35
CA SER A 140 8.98 -9.95 -0.89
C SER A 140 7.60 -9.63 -0.34
N PRO A 141 6.88 -10.59 0.26
CA PRO A 141 5.55 -10.35 0.78
C PRO A 141 5.58 -9.38 1.97
N ALA A 142 4.50 -8.65 2.18
CA ALA A 142 4.33 -7.80 3.35
C ALA A 142 4.33 -8.67 4.63
N PRO A 143 4.94 -8.21 5.73
CA PRO A 143 4.77 -8.84 7.04
C PRO A 143 3.30 -8.96 7.40
N THR A 144 2.92 -10.03 8.08
CA THR A 144 1.53 -10.27 8.55
C THR A 144 1.15 -9.44 9.77
N GLY A 145 2.09 -8.73 10.36
CA GLY A 145 1.94 -7.85 11.51
C GLY A 145 3.27 -7.20 11.88
N PHE A 146 3.23 -6.36 12.91
CA PHE A 146 4.43 -5.76 13.47
C PHE A 146 4.93 -6.66 14.61
N GLY A 147 6.18 -7.09 14.57
CA GLY A 147 6.82 -7.84 15.65
C GLY A 147 6.72 -7.06 16.98
N ARG A 148 6.62 -7.82 18.05
CA ARG A 148 6.67 -7.27 19.42
C ARG A 148 8.06 -6.80 19.78
#